data_fa448d647191116946c77a38091ae580
#
_entry.id   fa448d647191116946c77a38091ae580
#
_cell.length_a   1.000
_cell.length_b   1.000
_cell.length_c   1.000
_cell.angle_alpha   90.00
_cell.angle_beta   90.00
_cell.angle_gamma   90.00
#
_symmetry.space_group_name_H-M   'P 1'
#
loop_
_entity.id
_entity.type
_entity.pdbx_description
1 polymer ?
#
loop_
_entity_poly.entity_id
_entity_poly.type
_entity_poly.pdbx_seq_one_letter_code
_entity_poly.pdbx_strand_id
1 'polypeptide(L)'
;MKKLLATILALMMALGLCTSAWATEGNWTGSGTEADPYVITTEAGLNDLATNVNNGTVYNDTYFKLGASITVTNWTPIGQKGSNNKFAGTFDGNGQTVTINNINSSLGSAFGGYAGFFGAVKGATIKNLTVDGTITGADVAGIVARMDGGTVENCVNRATVTGNRKAAGIVVITKGSGEATIQNCKNYGTIQSAGDRAGGIINLIELKTQVLNCTNSGSVTSGATATYGAGGIVAWTNCAAFTISECVNTANVTAKGAAGGIVGGVGGDSNADRTGTIGGCKNSGGVEVVAGANNSNMDAGGIVGWVAIESGAKRVALTAAGNANTGVVSGANRLVIAEDVTLGSSGQGSYPYLYIEAGANVIINGGNIAKETQNRGSLTITGDAKPSAALTNYGKLVLNCNMEAGKFVLVQNSETLIKGGTYKFTIEENERNGLKIEAGTFKDLRKNGGNTVWGENEINNYLVRDAEVSYDDTGNIKVWTVIMPVSGVALDKTSAELQVGKTLTLTATVTPDNATDKAVVWTSSNDAVATVDANGVVTAKAEGTATITATAGGKTATCTVTVKAAPRYYYNSTTTTDTKKDEGKTSPKTFDAGIGIYALTAVLSVTGMAWTAKKREN
;
A
#
# COMPACT_ATOMS: atom_id res chain seq x y z
N MET A 1 23.30 77.91 26.90
CA MET A 1 22.20 77.20 27.54
C MET A 1 21.30 76.45 26.52
N LYS A 2 20.79 77.09 25.44
CA LYS A 2 19.88 76.38 24.49
C LYS A 2 20.51 75.18 23.76
N LYS A 3 21.82 75.22 23.41
CA LYS A 3 22.50 74.10 22.78
C LYS A 3 22.82 72.94 23.75
N LEU A 4 23.09 73.22 25.01
CA LEU A 4 23.33 72.23 26.03
C LEU A 4 22.04 71.49 26.42
N LEU A 5 20.90 72.22 26.45
CA LEU A 5 19.59 71.61 26.66
C LEU A 5 19.13 70.70 25.56
N ALA A 6 19.45 71.06 24.28
CA ALA A 6 19.14 70.21 23.09
C ALA A 6 20.01 68.96 23.06
N THR A 7 21.25 69.00 23.47
CA THR A 7 22.16 67.84 23.54
C THR A 7 21.79 66.92 24.68
N ILE A 8 21.34 67.42 25.82
CA ILE A 8 20.84 66.66 26.97
C ILE A 8 19.50 66.01 26.58
N LEU A 9 18.62 66.73 25.87
CA LEU A 9 17.34 66.15 25.41
C LEU A 9 17.55 65.07 24.35
N ALA A 10 18.52 65.26 23.43
CA ALA A 10 18.90 64.24 22.43
C ALA A 10 19.59 63.04 23.08
N LEU A 11 20.40 63.25 24.15
CA LEU A 11 21.02 62.15 24.89
C LEU A 11 20.01 61.40 25.75
N MET A 12 19.01 62.08 26.32
CA MET A 12 17.90 61.43 27.01
C MET A 12 16.96 60.69 26.07
N MET A 13 16.74 61.20 24.85
CA MET A 13 16.03 60.44 23.82
C MET A 13 16.84 59.23 23.29
N ALA A 14 18.16 59.36 23.16
CA ALA A 14 19.03 58.24 22.79
C ALA A 14 19.20 57.19 23.89
N LEU A 15 19.17 57.60 25.17
CA LEU A 15 19.14 56.71 26.32
C LEU A 15 17.73 56.17 26.64
N GLY A 16 16.67 56.89 26.23
CA GLY A 16 15.28 56.48 26.37
C GLY A 16 14.84 55.47 25.28
N LEU A 17 15.64 55.31 24.24
CA LEU A 17 15.38 54.29 23.20
C LEU A 17 15.91 52.88 23.56
N CYS A 18 16.52 52.72 24.73
CA CYS A 18 17.02 51.41 25.18
C CYS A 18 16.29 50.78 26.35
N THR A 19 15.18 51.32 26.83
CA THR A 19 14.34 50.63 27.83
C THR A 19 12.88 51.06 27.74
N SER A 20 12.22 50.93 26.60
CA SER A 20 10.84 50.54 26.67
C SER A 20 10.84 49.00 26.77
N ALA A 21 11.23 48.51 27.94
CA ALA A 21 10.65 47.27 28.38
C ALA A 21 9.14 47.54 28.51
N TRP A 22 8.40 47.35 27.42
CA TRP A 22 6.97 47.13 27.53
C TRP A 22 6.86 45.99 28.53
N ALA A 23 6.10 46.19 29.58
CA ALA A 23 5.76 45.15 30.50
C ALA A 23 5.17 44.03 29.64
N THR A 24 5.99 43.03 29.32
CA THR A 24 5.55 41.84 28.63
C THR A 24 4.61 41.15 29.61
N GLU A 25 3.39 40.81 29.15
CA GLU A 25 2.40 40.07 29.97
C GLU A 25 2.91 38.66 30.35
N GLY A 26 4.24 38.40 30.28
CA GLY A 26 4.88 37.13 30.59
C GLY A 26 6.41 37.20 30.56
N ASN A 27 7.04 36.14 31.04
CA ASN A 27 8.50 35.97 31.09
C ASN A 27 9.10 35.58 29.70
N TRP A 28 8.98 36.47 28.72
CA TRP A 28 9.56 36.36 27.37
C TRP A 28 10.05 37.69 26.83
N THR A 29 10.82 37.67 25.77
CA THR A 29 11.31 38.86 25.05
C THR A 29 10.68 38.92 23.65
N GLY A 30 10.76 40.06 22.98
CA GLY A 30 10.20 40.30 21.66
C GLY A 30 8.88 41.07 21.71
N SER A 31 8.27 41.32 20.54
CA SER A 31 7.04 42.09 20.40
C SER A 31 5.83 41.26 19.99
N GLY A 32 6.01 39.94 19.74
CA GLY A 32 4.95 39.03 19.34
C GLY A 32 4.55 39.13 17.87
N THR A 33 5.30 39.85 17.05
CA THR A 33 5.11 39.90 15.60
C THR A 33 5.86 38.76 14.91
N GLU A 34 5.55 38.50 13.64
CA GLU A 34 6.27 37.48 12.86
C GLU A 34 7.77 37.78 12.74
N ALA A 35 8.13 39.07 12.57
CA ALA A 35 9.52 39.50 12.46
C ALA A 35 10.27 39.53 13.80
N ASP A 36 9.54 39.70 14.91
CA ASP A 36 10.08 39.76 16.29
C ASP A 36 9.14 38.98 17.22
N PRO A 37 9.14 37.64 17.17
CA PRO A 37 8.26 36.82 17.98
C PRO A 37 8.58 36.89 19.47
N TYR A 38 7.62 36.63 20.34
CA TYR A 38 7.87 36.39 21.75
C TYR A 38 8.76 35.17 21.94
N VAL A 39 9.95 35.34 22.50
CA VAL A 39 10.92 34.27 22.72
C VAL A 39 10.86 33.74 24.13
N ILE A 40 10.49 32.48 24.28
CA ILE A 40 10.38 31.77 25.56
C ILE A 40 11.61 30.89 25.76
N THR A 41 12.32 31.09 26.90
CA THR A 41 13.53 30.32 27.22
C THR A 41 13.46 29.57 28.55
N THR A 42 12.36 29.73 29.30
CA THR A 42 12.24 29.21 30.68
C THR A 42 10.88 28.55 30.91
N GLU A 43 10.80 27.65 31.91
CA GLU A 43 9.54 27.06 32.39
C GLU A 43 8.56 28.15 32.84
N ALA A 44 9.05 29.21 33.51
CA ALA A 44 8.21 30.34 33.94
C ALA A 44 7.51 31.00 32.74
N GLY A 45 8.22 31.23 31.61
CA GLY A 45 7.62 31.80 30.41
C GLY A 45 6.55 30.90 29.81
N LEU A 46 6.76 29.59 29.79
CA LEU A 46 5.72 28.64 29.33
C LEU A 46 4.51 28.65 30.26
N ASN A 47 4.72 28.70 31.58
CA ASN A 47 3.65 28.78 32.58
C ASN A 47 2.85 30.07 32.47
N ASP A 48 3.49 31.20 32.16
CA ASP A 48 2.81 32.47 31.91
C ASP A 48 1.93 32.39 30.66
N LEU A 49 2.45 31.79 29.53
CA LEU A 49 1.66 31.58 28.34
C LEU A 49 0.42 30.70 28.63
N ALA A 50 0.61 29.62 29.38
CA ALA A 50 -0.48 28.73 29.75
C ALA A 50 -1.51 29.48 30.63
N THR A 51 -1.05 30.24 31.60
CA THR A 51 -1.90 31.03 32.51
C THR A 51 -2.71 32.07 31.73
N ASN A 52 -2.06 32.86 30.88
CA ASN A 52 -2.72 33.90 30.09
C ASN A 52 -3.77 33.34 29.15
N VAL A 53 -3.45 32.28 28.42
CA VAL A 53 -4.43 31.62 27.50
C VAL A 53 -5.59 31.04 28.31
N ASN A 54 -5.30 30.37 29.43
CA ASN A 54 -6.32 29.76 30.27
C ASN A 54 -7.22 30.79 30.99
N ASN A 55 -6.76 32.04 31.10
CA ASN A 55 -7.51 33.19 31.62
C ASN A 55 -8.22 34.01 30.50
N GLY A 56 -8.11 33.61 29.23
CA GLY A 56 -8.87 34.20 28.14
C GLY A 56 -8.09 34.99 27.09
N THR A 57 -6.76 35.11 27.21
CA THR A 57 -5.95 35.75 26.17
C THR A 57 -5.72 34.76 25.04
N VAL A 58 -6.32 34.97 23.88
CA VAL A 58 -6.30 33.98 22.77
C VAL A 58 -5.09 34.07 21.84
N TYR A 59 -4.39 35.23 21.83
CA TYR A 59 -3.19 35.49 21.02
C TYR A 59 -3.38 35.33 19.50
N ASN A 60 -4.52 35.78 18.95
CA ASN A 60 -4.68 35.84 17.49
C ASN A 60 -3.52 36.66 16.87
N ASP A 61 -3.04 36.23 15.71
CA ASP A 61 -1.96 36.90 14.95
C ASP A 61 -0.68 37.18 15.76
N THR A 62 -0.48 36.44 16.82
CA THR A 62 0.67 36.59 17.69
C THR A 62 1.63 35.40 17.51
N TYR A 63 2.92 35.69 17.51
CA TYR A 63 3.99 34.74 17.24
C TYR A 63 4.81 34.46 18.47
N PHE A 64 4.94 33.20 18.84
CA PHE A 64 5.79 32.69 19.92
C PHE A 64 6.86 31.76 19.34
N LYS A 65 8.05 31.80 19.94
CA LYS A 65 9.18 30.97 19.55
C LYS A 65 9.91 30.45 20.79
N LEU A 66 10.32 29.20 20.79
CA LEU A 66 11.23 28.68 21.81
C LEU A 66 12.67 29.11 21.49
N GLY A 67 13.32 29.71 22.50
CA GLY A 67 14.73 30.05 22.42
C GLY A 67 15.65 28.99 23.01
N ALA A 68 15.11 28.04 23.78
CA ALA A 68 15.83 26.95 24.42
C ALA A 68 14.94 25.73 24.62
N SER A 69 15.54 24.56 24.83
CA SER A 69 14.83 23.39 25.35
C SER A 69 14.49 23.57 26.81
N ILE A 70 13.27 23.18 27.20
CA ILE A 70 12.70 23.48 28.52
C ILE A 70 12.13 22.20 29.12
N THR A 71 12.43 21.97 30.40
CA THR A 71 11.76 20.93 31.20
C THR A 71 10.68 21.58 32.04
N VAL A 72 9.47 21.04 32.02
CA VAL A 72 8.33 21.49 32.81
C VAL A 72 7.88 20.41 33.79
N THR A 73 7.52 20.84 35.01
CA THR A 73 7.03 19.94 36.05
C THR A 73 5.62 20.36 36.43
N ASN A 74 4.70 19.40 36.66
CA ASN A 74 3.30 19.69 36.93
C ASN A 74 2.64 20.55 35.84
N TRP A 75 2.87 20.19 34.60
CA TRP A 75 2.45 20.98 33.46
C TRP A 75 0.94 21.18 33.38
N THR A 76 0.53 22.44 33.30
CA THR A 76 -0.87 22.81 32.97
C THR A 76 -0.96 23.11 31.47
N PRO A 77 -1.73 22.34 30.68
CA PRO A 77 -1.82 22.51 29.22
C PRO A 77 -2.25 23.93 28.81
N ILE A 78 -1.71 24.42 27.70
CA ILE A 78 -2.10 25.70 27.11
C ILE A 78 -3.47 25.57 26.45
N GLY A 79 -4.49 26.29 26.96
CA GLY A 79 -5.86 26.29 26.40
C GLY A 79 -6.78 25.22 26.98
N GLN A 80 -8.09 25.54 27.01
CA GLN A 80 -9.15 24.75 27.65
C GLN A 80 -10.23 24.30 26.66
N LYS A 81 -10.83 23.12 26.90
CA LYS A 81 -11.78 22.45 26.00
C LYS A 81 -13.05 23.24 25.71
N GLY A 82 -13.70 23.75 26.71
CA GLY A 82 -15.10 24.19 26.66
C GLY A 82 -15.31 25.70 26.53
N SER A 83 -14.24 26.47 26.62
CA SER A 83 -14.27 27.92 26.65
C SER A 83 -13.71 28.53 25.35
N ASN A 84 -13.76 29.84 25.23
CA ASN A 84 -13.01 30.59 24.22
C ASN A 84 -11.51 30.67 24.56
N ASN A 85 -11.08 30.10 25.69
CA ASN A 85 -9.71 30.09 26.18
C ASN A 85 -8.87 29.06 25.43
N LYS A 86 -8.64 29.30 24.16
CA LYS A 86 -7.86 28.44 23.24
C LYS A 86 -6.76 29.27 22.63
N PHE A 87 -5.58 28.68 22.53
CA PHE A 87 -4.49 29.33 21.81
C PHE A 87 -4.83 29.45 20.32
N ALA A 88 -4.62 30.63 19.75
CA ALA A 88 -4.97 30.89 18.34
C ALA A 88 -3.82 31.50 17.52
N GLY A 89 -2.65 31.71 18.15
CA GLY A 89 -1.47 32.24 17.49
C GLY A 89 -0.60 31.21 16.77
N THR A 90 0.58 31.64 16.40
CA THR A 90 1.65 30.78 15.89
C THR A 90 2.63 30.46 17.03
N PHE A 91 2.89 29.17 17.23
CA PHE A 91 3.90 28.69 18.19
C PHE A 91 4.98 27.90 17.42
N ASP A 92 6.17 28.45 17.32
CA ASP A 92 7.33 27.82 16.69
C ASP A 92 8.26 27.25 17.76
N GLY A 93 8.29 25.91 17.85
CA GLY A 93 9.22 25.19 18.71
C GLY A 93 10.69 25.40 18.34
N ASN A 94 10.99 25.93 17.11
CA ASN A 94 12.35 26.25 16.65
C ASN A 94 13.32 25.06 16.76
N GLY A 95 12.80 23.83 16.64
CA GLY A 95 13.57 22.60 16.82
C GLY A 95 13.94 22.27 18.28
N GLN A 96 13.48 23.06 19.24
CA GLN A 96 13.71 22.81 20.67
C GLN A 96 12.77 21.71 21.20
N THR A 97 13.15 21.17 22.37
CA THR A 97 12.39 20.12 23.05
C THR A 97 11.75 20.67 24.32
N VAL A 98 10.46 20.39 24.52
CA VAL A 98 9.81 20.55 25.82
C VAL A 98 9.68 19.16 26.44
N THR A 99 10.33 18.96 27.59
CA THR A 99 10.23 17.72 28.38
C THR A 99 9.16 17.88 29.44
N ILE A 100 8.11 17.09 29.40
CA ILE A 100 7.01 17.10 30.37
C ILE A 100 7.21 15.96 31.37
N ASN A 101 7.58 16.26 32.60
CA ASN A 101 7.76 15.22 33.61
C ASN A 101 6.42 14.62 34.07
N ASN A 102 5.40 15.45 34.22
CA ASN A 102 4.04 15.03 34.55
C ASN A 102 3.02 16.13 34.21
N ILE A 103 1.80 15.72 33.96
CA ILE A 103 0.66 16.65 33.83
C ILE A 103 0.09 16.95 35.22
N ASN A 104 -0.35 18.17 35.42
CA ASN A 104 -1.01 18.58 36.64
C ASN A 104 -2.24 17.71 36.93
N SER A 105 -2.19 16.98 38.06
CA SER A 105 -3.27 16.06 38.45
C SER A 105 -4.56 16.77 38.89
N SER A 106 -4.49 18.08 39.16
CA SER A 106 -5.61 18.93 39.60
C SER A 106 -6.33 19.64 38.46
N LEU A 107 -6.18 19.16 37.19
CA LEU A 107 -6.88 19.72 36.03
C LEU A 107 -8.40 19.69 36.27
N GLY A 108 -9.01 20.86 36.36
CA GLY A 108 -10.44 21.02 36.61
C GLY A 108 -11.33 20.60 35.42
N SER A 109 -12.64 20.67 35.60
CA SER A 109 -13.65 20.35 34.56
C SER A 109 -13.50 21.19 33.30
N ALA A 110 -12.87 22.36 33.33
CA ALA A 110 -12.58 23.20 32.18
C ALA A 110 -11.74 22.49 31.10
N PHE A 111 -10.82 21.62 31.50
CA PHE A 111 -10.04 20.79 30.56
C PHE A 111 -10.82 19.58 30.08
N GLY A 112 -11.84 19.14 30.81
CA GLY A 112 -12.70 17.99 30.45
C GLY A 112 -11.92 16.72 30.16
N GLY A 113 -10.75 16.55 30.78
CA GLY A 113 -9.84 15.43 30.61
C GLY A 113 -8.88 15.54 29.43
N TYR A 114 -8.87 16.66 28.69
CA TYR A 114 -7.90 16.90 27.61
C TYR A 114 -6.56 17.38 28.17
N ALA A 115 -5.49 16.68 27.81
CA ALA A 115 -4.14 17.01 28.24
C ALA A 115 -3.11 16.78 27.13
N GLY A 116 -2.08 17.64 27.12
CA GLY A 116 -0.98 17.62 26.16
C GLY A 116 -0.08 18.83 26.43
N PHE A 117 0.83 19.12 25.52
CA PHE A 117 1.52 20.41 25.61
C PHE A 117 0.49 21.54 25.41
N PHE A 118 -0.36 21.45 24.39
CA PHE A 118 -1.58 22.26 24.26
C PHE A 118 -2.81 21.42 24.67
N GLY A 119 -3.65 22.00 25.53
CA GLY A 119 -4.97 21.43 25.84
C GLY A 119 -6.00 21.69 24.75
N ALA A 120 -6.05 22.94 24.26
CA ALA A 120 -6.92 23.30 23.12
C ALA A 120 -6.36 24.46 22.30
N VAL A 121 -6.50 24.33 20.96
CA VAL A 121 -6.12 25.37 19.99
C VAL A 121 -7.28 25.67 19.04
N LYS A 122 -7.31 26.88 18.45
CA LYS A 122 -8.33 27.27 17.47
C LYS A 122 -7.71 28.10 16.34
N GLY A 123 -7.64 27.54 15.14
CA GLY A 123 -7.04 28.18 13.98
C GLY A 123 -5.53 28.43 14.09
N ALA A 124 -4.88 27.86 15.11
CA ALA A 124 -3.47 28.08 15.44
C ALA A 124 -2.52 27.36 14.46
N THR A 125 -1.29 27.87 14.37
CA THR A 125 -0.17 27.17 13.74
C THR A 125 0.83 26.74 14.80
N ILE A 126 1.01 25.42 14.96
CA ILE A 126 1.99 24.82 15.86
C ILE A 126 3.04 24.12 15.01
N LYS A 127 4.30 24.54 15.14
CA LYS A 127 5.35 24.02 14.25
C LYS A 127 6.69 23.78 14.93
N ASN A 128 7.50 22.89 14.34
CA ASN A 128 8.92 22.64 14.68
C ASN A 128 9.13 22.31 16.17
N LEU A 129 8.15 21.72 16.85
CA LEU A 129 8.17 21.43 18.29
C LEU A 129 8.45 19.96 18.54
N THR A 130 9.40 19.67 19.43
CA THR A 130 9.57 18.33 20.02
C THR A 130 8.99 18.31 21.44
N VAL A 131 8.18 17.29 21.75
CA VAL A 131 7.71 17.02 23.12
C VAL A 131 8.23 15.67 23.56
N ASP A 132 8.77 15.62 24.78
CA ASP A 132 9.35 14.43 25.40
C ASP A 132 8.79 14.22 26.82
N GLY A 133 9.13 13.09 27.47
CA GLY A 133 8.74 12.80 28.85
C GLY A 133 7.54 11.85 28.97
N THR A 134 6.62 12.17 29.89
CA THR A 134 5.45 11.31 30.18
C THR A 134 4.17 12.13 30.30
N ILE A 135 3.17 11.74 29.52
CA ILE A 135 1.87 12.42 29.46
C ILE A 135 0.77 11.42 29.80
N THR A 136 0.06 11.65 30.89
CA THR A 136 -1.02 10.79 31.37
C THR A 136 -2.30 11.57 31.57
N GLY A 137 -3.47 10.93 31.39
CA GLY A 137 -4.76 11.59 31.59
C GLY A 137 -5.90 10.82 30.94
N ALA A 138 -7.04 11.48 30.70
CA ALA A 138 -8.19 10.83 30.08
C ALA A 138 -8.08 10.82 28.53
N ASP A 139 -8.01 12.00 27.92
CA ASP A 139 -7.83 12.22 26.48
C ASP A 139 -6.52 12.98 26.27
N VAL A 140 -5.46 12.28 25.87
CA VAL A 140 -4.10 12.81 25.92
C VAL A 140 -3.35 12.73 24.59
N ALA A 141 -2.58 13.79 24.30
CA ALA A 141 -1.65 13.81 23.17
C ALA A 141 -0.28 14.38 23.57
N GLY A 142 0.74 14.06 22.78
CA GLY A 142 2.05 14.71 22.91
C GLY A 142 1.97 16.22 22.70
N ILE A 143 1.34 16.65 21.62
CA ILE A 143 1.34 18.05 21.17
C ILE A 143 0.01 18.76 21.49
N VAL A 144 -1.09 18.36 20.87
CA VAL A 144 -2.40 19.05 20.98
C VAL A 144 -3.50 18.07 21.35
N ALA A 145 -4.18 18.31 22.48
CA ALA A 145 -5.30 17.46 22.83
C ALA A 145 -6.56 17.77 22.00
N ARG A 146 -6.91 19.04 21.80
CA ARG A 146 -8.03 19.44 20.95
C ARG A 146 -7.65 20.53 19.95
N MET A 147 -7.99 20.29 18.69
CA MET A 147 -7.70 21.19 17.58
C MET A 147 -9.00 21.62 16.90
N ASP A 148 -9.39 22.88 17.02
CA ASP A 148 -10.53 23.48 16.35
C ASP A 148 -10.05 24.22 15.09
N GLY A 149 -9.60 23.46 14.07
CA GLY A 149 -8.96 23.97 12.86
C GLY A 149 -7.51 24.43 13.07
N GLY A 150 -6.82 24.81 11.98
CA GLY A 150 -5.43 25.25 11.98
C GLY A 150 -4.44 24.21 11.51
N THR A 151 -3.14 24.40 11.81
CA THR A 151 -2.05 23.59 11.30
C THR A 151 -1.12 23.10 12.42
N VAL A 152 -0.76 21.80 12.39
CA VAL A 152 0.33 21.22 13.17
C VAL A 152 1.34 20.64 12.19
N GLU A 153 2.56 21.18 12.17
CA GLU A 153 3.55 20.78 11.19
C GLU A 153 4.96 20.61 11.75
N ASN A 154 5.71 19.67 11.19
CA ASN A 154 7.09 19.37 11.56
C ASN A 154 7.27 19.12 13.07
N CYS A 155 6.22 18.64 13.76
CA CYS A 155 6.26 18.38 15.19
C CYS A 155 6.63 16.92 15.46
N VAL A 156 7.32 16.71 16.61
CA VAL A 156 7.83 15.39 17.01
C VAL A 156 7.33 15.06 18.42
N ASN A 157 6.69 13.91 18.58
CA ASN A 157 6.43 13.32 19.89
C ASN A 157 7.47 12.23 20.20
N ARG A 158 8.16 12.38 21.35
CA ARG A 158 9.02 11.34 21.95
C ARG A 158 8.46 10.86 23.29
N ALA A 159 7.50 11.60 23.84
CA ALA A 159 6.89 11.27 25.11
C ALA A 159 6.10 9.96 25.07
N THR A 160 6.13 9.20 26.16
CA THR A 160 5.15 8.14 26.41
C THR A 160 3.80 8.76 26.74
N VAL A 161 2.78 8.42 25.97
CA VAL A 161 1.43 8.97 26.09
C VAL A 161 0.47 7.87 26.54
N THR A 162 -0.09 7.99 27.75
CA THR A 162 -1.01 7.00 28.31
C THR A 162 -2.36 7.63 28.65
N GLY A 163 -3.39 7.26 27.89
CA GLY A 163 -4.75 7.74 28.07
C GLY A 163 -5.65 6.71 28.76
N ASN A 164 -6.44 7.14 29.74
CA ASN A 164 -7.47 6.28 30.29
C ASN A 164 -8.62 6.04 29.30
N ARG A 165 -8.82 6.95 28.34
CA ARG A 165 -9.87 6.92 27.32
C ARG A 165 -9.31 7.02 25.91
N LYS A 166 -8.56 8.09 25.58
CA LYS A 166 -7.98 8.32 24.25
C LYS A 166 -6.52 8.72 24.34
N ALA A 167 -5.70 8.21 23.44
CA ALA A 167 -4.28 8.58 23.36
C ALA A 167 -3.86 8.84 21.91
N ALA A 168 -2.97 9.82 21.71
CA ALA A 168 -2.36 10.10 20.41
C ALA A 168 -0.95 10.67 20.55
N GLY A 169 -0.09 10.45 19.53
CA GLY A 169 1.24 11.05 19.52
C GLY A 169 1.19 12.56 19.31
N ILE A 170 0.37 13.05 18.37
CA ILE A 170 0.35 14.45 17.97
C ILE A 170 -0.97 15.16 18.33
N VAL A 171 -2.14 14.64 17.88
CA VAL A 171 -3.44 15.27 18.12
C VAL A 171 -4.46 14.27 18.63
N VAL A 172 -5.18 14.55 19.74
CA VAL A 172 -6.26 13.65 20.15
C VAL A 172 -7.47 13.82 19.26
N ILE A 173 -7.96 15.04 19.07
CA ILE A 173 -9.19 15.25 18.29
C ILE A 173 -9.13 16.52 17.47
N THR A 174 -9.58 16.41 16.20
CA THR A 174 -9.93 17.57 15.38
C THR A 174 -11.45 17.76 15.43
N LYS A 175 -11.93 18.91 15.90
CA LYS A 175 -13.37 19.17 16.11
C LYS A 175 -13.66 20.66 16.05
N GLY A 176 -14.91 21.04 15.79
CA GLY A 176 -15.35 22.42 15.77
C GLY A 176 -15.59 22.98 14.38
N SER A 177 -14.93 24.06 13.99
CA SER A 177 -15.12 24.72 12.69
C SER A 177 -13.79 24.96 11.97
N GLY A 178 -13.85 25.06 10.66
CA GLY A 178 -12.68 25.25 9.78
C GLY A 178 -12.14 23.93 9.24
N GLU A 179 -10.88 23.94 8.84
CA GLU A 179 -10.14 22.77 8.37
C GLU A 179 -8.89 22.56 9.22
N ALA A 180 -8.47 21.32 9.38
CA ALA A 180 -7.25 20.98 10.11
C ALA A 180 -6.22 20.36 9.18
N THR A 181 -4.96 20.74 9.34
CA THR A 181 -3.83 20.13 8.63
C THR A 181 -2.81 19.63 9.63
N ILE A 182 -2.45 18.35 9.55
CA ILE A 182 -1.36 17.75 10.31
C ILE A 182 -0.37 17.21 9.29
N GLN A 183 0.82 17.80 9.24
CA GLN A 183 1.78 17.43 8.20
C GLN A 183 3.22 17.31 8.71
N ASN A 184 3.98 16.39 8.08
CA ASN A 184 5.39 16.15 8.38
C ASN A 184 5.67 15.85 9.88
N CYS A 185 4.68 15.38 10.62
CA CYS A 185 4.79 15.10 12.04
C CYS A 185 5.28 13.67 12.28
N LYS A 186 6.03 13.48 13.38
CA LYS A 186 6.62 12.18 13.73
C LYS A 186 6.29 11.78 15.14
N ASN A 187 5.88 10.52 15.33
CA ASN A 187 5.75 9.92 16.65
C ASN A 187 6.79 8.81 16.84
N TYR A 188 7.60 8.94 17.88
CA TYR A 188 8.54 7.93 18.37
C TYR A 188 8.14 7.37 19.74
N GLY A 189 7.26 8.07 20.46
CA GLY A 189 6.80 7.67 21.78
C GLY A 189 5.79 6.54 21.74
N THR A 190 5.74 5.75 22.80
CA THR A 190 4.71 4.71 22.98
C THR A 190 3.36 5.35 23.26
N ILE A 191 2.34 4.90 22.56
CA ILE A 191 0.96 5.39 22.69
C ILE A 191 0.08 4.28 23.23
N GLN A 192 -0.54 4.51 24.39
CA GLN A 192 -1.41 3.54 25.06
C GLN A 192 -2.75 4.17 25.44
N SER A 193 -3.84 3.48 25.15
CA SER A 193 -5.17 3.81 25.65
C SER A 193 -5.74 2.60 26.41
N ALA A 194 -6.19 2.81 27.64
CA ALA A 194 -6.83 1.76 28.41
C ALA A 194 -8.29 1.52 27.98
N GLY A 195 -9.00 2.55 27.51
CA GLY A 195 -10.45 2.56 27.37
C GLY A 195 -10.99 2.55 25.94
N ASP A 196 -10.56 3.48 25.08
CA ASP A 196 -11.29 3.72 23.82
C ASP A 196 -10.36 3.50 22.61
N ARG A 197 -9.56 4.50 22.22
CA ARG A 197 -8.79 4.48 20.98
C ARG A 197 -7.35 4.94 21.20
N ALA A 198 -6.45 4.42 20.35
CA ALA A 198 -5.06 4.87 20.30
C ALA A 198 -4.64 5.14 18.85
N GLY A 199 -4.06 6.31 18.60
CA GLY A 199 -3.53 6.70 17.29
C GLY A 199 -2.09 7.17 17.36
N GLY A 200 -1.23 6.67 16.48
CA GLY A 200 0.18 7.07 16.46
C GLY A 200 0.35 8.57 16.22
N ILE A 201 -0.47 9.16 15.36
CA ILE A 201 -0.49 10.61 15.07
C ILE A 201 -1.78 11.25 15.57
N ILE A 202 -2.95 10.74 15.13
CA ILE A 202 -4.25 11.30 15.52
C ILE A 202 -5.13 10.21 16.12
N ASN A 203 -5.88 10.54 17.18
CA ASN A 203 -6.87 9.61 17.70
C ASN A 203 -8.22 9.71 16.98
N LEU A 204 -8.80 10.92 16.82
CA LEU A 204 -10.13 11.07 16.25
C LEU A 204 -10.23 12.27 15.30
N ILE A 205 -10.72 12.02 14.09
CA ILE A 205 -11.01 13.06 13.10
C ILE A 205 -12.53 13.28 13.06
N GLU A 206 -13.00 14.46 13.52
CA GLU A 206 -14.39 14.90 13.41
C GLU A 206 -14.56 16.17 12.56
N LEU A 207 -13.47 16.77 12.10
CA LEU A 207 -13.42 17.95 11.25
C LEU A 207 -12.78 17.59 9.91
N LYS A 208 -13.09 18.31 8.83
CA LYS A 208 -12.35 18.16 7.57
C LYS A 208 -10.86 18.29 7.82
N THR A 209 -10.12 17.20 7.62
CA THR A 209 -8.74 17.09 8.06
C THR A 209 -7.86 16.47 6.98
N GLN A 210 -6.67 17.04 6.83
CA GLN A 210 -5.57 16.48 6.04
C GLN A 210 -4.46 15.98 6.96
N VAL A 211 -4.04 14.74 6.78
CA VAL A 211 -2.90 14.11 7.47
C VAL A 211 -1.88 13.71 6.41
N LEU A 212 -0.80 14.47 6.31
CA LEU A 212 0.11 14.40 5.19
C LEU A 212 1.54 14.09 5.66
N ASN A 213 2.19 13.11 5.02
CA ASN A 213 3.62 12.86 5.21
C ASN A 213 4.04 12.60 6.68
N CYS A 214 3.14 12.02 7.47
CA CYS A 214 3.38 11.76 8.88
C CYS A 214 3.97 10.37 9.10
N THR A 215 4.82 10.22 10.12
CA THR A 215 5.48 8.95 10.43
C THR A 215 5.20 8.53 11.88
N ASN A 216 4.80 7.28 12.07
CA ASN A 216 4.74 6.65 13.39
C ASN A 216 5.77 5.52 13.48
N SER A 217 6.63 5.60 14.50
CA SER A 217 7.60 4.57 14.87
C SER A 217 7.48 4.14 16.34
N GLY A 218 6.52 4.71 17.08
CA GLY A 218 6.18 4.30 18.44
C GLY A 218 5.04 3.29 18.46
N SER A 219 5.11 2.28 19.33
CA SER A 219 4.04 1.27 19.46
C SER A 219 2.70 1.91 19.83
N VAL A 220 1.61 1.37 19.28
CA VAL A 220 0.25 1.86 19.51
C VAL A 220 -0.61 0.75 20.07
N THR A 221 -1.18 0.94 21.25
CA THR A 221 -2.00 -0.08 21.91
C THR A 221 -3.33 0.50 22.39
N SER A 222 -4.44 -0.14 22.02
CA SER A 222 -5.78 0.14 22.52
C SER A 222 -6.34 -1.02 23.34
N GLY A 223 -6.76 -0.73 24.57
CA GLY A 223 -7.45 -1.68 25.45
C GLY A 223 -8.95 -1.72 25.27
N ALA A 224 -9.53 -0.96 24.32
CA ALA A 224 -10.96 -0.89 24.08
C ALA A 224 -11.56 -2.28 23.80
N THR A 225 -12.66 -2.59 24.48
CA THR A 225 -13.42 -3.83 24.29
C THR A 225 -14.59 -3.69 23.31
N ALA A 226 -14.79 -2.47 22.76
CA ALA A 226 -15.85 -2.13 21.81
C ALA A 226 -15.31 -2.04 20.37
N THR A 227 -16.14 -1.61 19.43
CA THR A 227 -15.84 -1.46 18.00
C THR A 227 -14.61 -0.60 17.70
N TYR A 228 -14.26 0.32 18.59
CA TYR A 228 -13.13 1.22 18.46
C TYR A 228 -11.80 0.52 18.74
N GLY A 229 -10.71 1.05 18.18
CA GLY A 229 -9.44 0.35 18.25
C GLY A 229 -8.21 1.22 18.08
N ALA A 230 -7.22 0.71 17.41
CA ALA A 230 -5.93 1.36 17.21
C ALA A 230 -5.61 1.58 15.74
N GLY A 231 -4.94 2.70 15.45
CA GLY A 231 -4.36 2.98 14.13
C GLY A 231 -2.93 3.49 14.24
N GLY A 232 -2.06 3.00 13.37
CA GLY A 232 -0.66 3.43 13.35
C GLY A 232 -0.51 4.93 13.10
N ILE A 233 -1.39 5.52 12.31
CA ILE A 233 -1.45 6.97 12.07
C ILE A 233 -2.73 7.56 12.67
N VAL A 234 -3.91 7.08 12.27
CA VAL A 234 -5.20 7.59 12.73
C VAL A 234 -5.99 6.47 13.39
N ALA A 235 -6.44 6.66 14.64
CA ALA A 235 -7.27 5.62 15.27
C ALA A 235 -8.66 5.56 14.65
N TRP A 236 -9.32 6.71 14.44
CA TRP A 236 -10.69 6.74 13.96
C TRP A 236 -11.05 8.02 13.22
N THR A 237 -11.94 7.94 12.25
CA THR A 237 -12.53 9.11 11.60
C THR A 237 -14.05 9.02 11.53
N ASN A 238 -14.71 10.14 11.87
CA ASN A 238 -16.17 10.35 11.79
C ASN A 238 -16.54 11.59 10.97
N CYS A 239 -15.61 12.22 10.25
CA CYS A 239 -15.87 13.46 9.52
C CYS A 239 -16.48 13.23 8.12
N ALA A 240 -17.06 14.27 7.55
CA ALA A 240 -17.64 14.23 6.21
C ALA A 240 -16.59 14.09 5.10
N ALA A 241 -15.36 14.63 5.31
CA ALA A 241 -14.27 14.52 4.35
C ALA A 241 -12.91 14.47 5.06
N PHE A 242 -12.01 13.59 4.60
CA PHE A 242 -10.63 13.51 5.10
C PHE A 242 -9.67 13.05 4.01
N THR A 243 -8.39 13.42 4.18
CA THR A 243 -7.29 12.93 3.34
C THR A 243 -6.15 12.47 4.24
N ILE A 244 -5.70 11.25 4.05
CA ILE A 244 -4.50 10.69 4.70
C ILE A 244 -3.59 10.23 3.57
N SER A 245 -2.44 10.89 3.40
CA SER A 245 -1.55 10.54 2.30
C SER A 245 -0.08 10.56 2.67
N GLU A 246 0.69 9.71 1.98
CA GLU A 246 2.15 9.55 2.14
C GLU A 246 2.58 9.30 3.59
N CYS A 247 1.70 8.71 4.41
CA CYS A 247 1.99 8.42 5.80
C CYS A 247 2.65 7.05 5.97
N VAL A 248 3.54 6.95 6.95
CA VAL A 248 4.32 5.73 7.19
C VAL A 248 4.15 5.25 8.63
N ASN A 249 3.77 4.00 8.81
CA ASN A 249 3.82 3.31 10.10
C ASN A 249 4.84 2.19 10.07
N THR A 250 5.78 2.22 11.01
CA THR A 250 6.81 1.17 11.17
C THR A 250 6.67 0.39 12.48
N ALA A 251 5.77 0.83 13.36
CA ALA A 251 5.59 0.25 14.68
C ALA A 251 4.40 -0.68 14.75
N ASN A 252 4.40 -1.58 15.73
CA ASN A 252 3.29 -2.48 15.98
C ASN A 252 2.04 -1.74 16.46
N VAL A 253 0.90 -2.18 15.99
CA VAL A 253 -0.44 -1.71 16.36
C VAL A 253 -1.22 -2.88 16.95
N THR A 254 -1.63 -2.77 18.21
CA THR A 254 -2.37 -3.81 18.92
C THR A 254 -3.70 -3.25 19.44
N ALA A 255 -4.80 -3.96 19.21
CA ALA A 255 -6.11 -3.57 19.72
C ALA A 255 -6.92 -4.78 20.18
N LYS A 256 -7.92 -4.55 21.04
CA LYS A 256 -8.99 -5.51 21.34
C LYS A 256 -10.22 -5.34 20.45
N GLY A 257 -10.32 -4.20 19.76
CA GLY A 257 -11.33 -3.90 18.74
C GLY A 257 -10.71 -3.94 17.34
N ALA A 258 -10.98 -2.91 16.52
CA ALA A 258 -10.38 -2.81 15.18
C ALA A 258 -8.91 -2.36 15.24
N ALA A 259 -8.05 -2.94 14.40
CA ALA A 259 -6.65 -2.56 14.28
C ALA A 259 -6.26 -2.30 12.82
N GLY A 260 -5.68 -1.13 12.55
CA GLY A 260 -5.18 -0.78 11.21
C GLY A 260 -3.76 -0.25 11.24
N GLY A 261 -2.92 -0.68 10.30
CA GLY A 261 -1.55 -0.22 10.22
C GLY A 261 -1.44 1.29 9.99
N ILE A 262 -2.39 1.88 9.27
CA ILE A 262 -2.51 3.32 9.07
C ILE A 262 -3.76 3.86 9.77
N VAL A 263 -4.95 3.31 9.47
CA VAL A 263 -6.22 3.78 10.04
C VAL A 263 -6.92 2.65 10.78
N GLY A 264 -7.20 2.82 12.07
CA GLY A 264 -7.92 1.83 12.88
C GLY A 264 -9.35 1.63 12.41
N GLY A 265 -10.08 2.71 12.14
CA GLY A 265 -11.41 2.61 11.59
C GLY A 265 -11.92 3.86 10.90
N VAL A 266 -12.74 3.63 9.87
CA VAL A 266 -13.51 4.65 9.15
C VAL A 266 -14.97 4.45 9.52
N GLY A 267 -15.48 5.31 10.42
CA GLY A 267 -16.83 5.24 10.94
C GLY A 267 -17.78 6.20 10.24
N GLY A 268 -19.06 5.91 10.36
CA GLY A 268 -20.14 6.72 9.86
C GLY A 268 -21.08 7.19 10.98
N ASP A 269 -21.50 8.44 10.95
CA ASP A 269 -22.69 8.90 11.62
C ASP A 269 -23.83 8.99 10.58
N SER A 270 -25.03 8.58 10.91
CA SER A 270 -26.12 8.20 10.00
C SER A 270 -26.67 9.31 9.07
N ASN A 271 -26.09 10.52 9.06
CA ASN A 271 -26.78 11.69 8.50
C ASN A 271 -26.14 12.37 7.27
N ALA A 272 -24.96 11.99 6.79
CA ALA A 272 -24.35 12.61 5.61
C ALA A 272 -23.48 11.64 4.79
N ASP A 273 -23.45 11.85 3.48
CA ASP A 273 -22.47 11.21 2.60
C ASP A 273 -21.06 11.66 2.99
N ARG A 274 -20.13 10.71 2.99
CA ARG A 274 -18.75 10.93 3.42
C ARG A 274 -17.79 10.50 2.34
N THR A 275 -16.72 11.26 2.21
CA THR A 275 -15.64 10.95 1.29
C THR A 275 -14.33 10.87 2.06
N GLY A 276 -13.57 9.82 1.83
CA GLY A 276 -12.26 9.63 2.42
C GLY A 276 -11.25 9.21 1.39
N THR A 277 -10.04 9.74 1.50
CA THR A 277 -8.91 9.30 0.68
C THR A 277 -7.77 8.83 1.58
N ILE A 278 -7.26 7.62 1.30
CA ILE A 278 -6.06 7.07 1.92
C ILE A 278 -5.14 6.65 0.77
N GLY A 279 -4.05 7.39 0.53
CA GLY A 279 -3.22 7.20 -0.65
C GLY A 279 -1.73 7.26 -0.39
N GLY A 280 -0.93 6.42 -1.05
CA GLY A 280 0.53 6.41 -0.95
C GLY A 280 1.06 6.01 0.44
N CYS A 281 0.22 5.51 1.35
CA CYS A 281 0.61 5.18 2.71
C CYS A 281 1.31 3.83 2.79
N LYS A 282 2.25 3.68 3.75
CA LYS A 282 3.04 2.47 3.93
C LYS A 282 2.98 1.97 5.36
N ASN A 283 2.68 0.67 5.54
CA ASN A 283 2.78 0.00 6.82
C ASN A 283 3.80 -1.13 6.75
N SER A 284 4.74 -1.15 7.69
CA SER A 284 5.67 -2.26 7.91
C SER A 284 5.60 -2.83 9.33
N GLY A 285 4.87 -2.17 10.22
CA GLY A 285 4.62 -2.65 11.57
C GLY A 285 3.60 -3.79 11.60
N GLY A 286 3.72 -4.71 12.56
CA GLY A 286 2.71 -5.73 12.81
C GLY A 286 1.37 -5.12 13.23
N VAL A 287 0.27 -5.70 12.77
CA VAL A 287 -1.10 -5.32 13.15
C VAL A 287 -1.77 -6.52 13.81
N GLU A 288 -2.16 -6.37 15.06
CA GLU A 288 -2.72 -7.47 15.83
C GLU A 288 -4.04 -7.08 16.51
N VAL A 289 -5.06 -7.93 16.33
CA VAL A 289 -6.26 -7.90 17.14
C VAL A 289 -6.20 -9.03 18.17
N VAL A 290 -6.21 -8.65 19.45
CA VAL A 290 -6.16 -9.60 20.57
C VAL A 290 -7.58 -9.93 21.02
N ALA A 291 -7.86 -11.21 21.23
CA ALA A 291 -9.18 -11.66 21.68
C ALA A 291 -9.61 -10.96 22.98
N GLY A 292 -10.76 -10.33 22.94
CA GLY A 292 -11.44 -9.73 24.09
C GLY A 292 -12.74 -10.48 24.40
N ALA A 293 -13.17 -10.52 25.65
CA ALA A 293 -14.22 -11.40 26.15
C ALA A 293 -15.60 -11.29 25.48
N ASN A 294 -15.89 -10.29 24.64
CA ASN A 294 -17.22 -10.08 24.03
C ASN A 294 -17.18 -9.38 22.65
N ASN A 295 -16.13 -9.52 21.84
CA ASN A 295 -16.03 -8.72 20.62
C ASN A 295 -16.31 -9.55 19.36
N SER A 296 -17.49 -9.34 18.75
CA SER A 296 -17.85 -9.91 17.44
C SER A 296 -17.13 -9.18 16.26
N ASN A 297 -16.55 -8.01 16.50
CA ASN A 297 -15.95 -7.15 15.49
C ASN A 297 -14.42 -7.09 15.63
N MET A 298 -13.77 -8.24 15.49
CA MET A 298 -12.32 -8.35 15.47
C MET A 298 -11.84 -8.14 14.01
N ASP A 299 -11.77 -6.89 13.59
CA ASP A 299 -11.38 -6.55 12.23
C ASP A 299 -9.95 -6.00 12.21
N ALA A 300 -9.16 -6.43 11.26
CA ALA A 300 -7.82 -5.92 11.06
C ALA A 300 -7.50 -5.71 9.59
N GLY A 301 -6.57 -4.79 9.32
CA GLY A 301 -6.01 -4.58 7.99
C GLY A 301 -4.65 -3.92 8.04
N GLY A 302 -3.82 -4.23 7.06
CA GLY A 302 -2.48 -3.64 6.94
C GLY A 302 -2.53 -2.12 6.81
N ILE A 303 -3.55 -1.59 6.16
CA ILE A 303 -3.79 -0.16 6.00
C ILE A 303 -5.00 0.28 6.82
N VAL A 304 -6.19 -0.31 6.61
CA VAL A 304 -7.44 0.06 7.30
C VAL A 304 -7.95 -1.13 8.10
N GLY A 305 -8.23 -0.95 9.38
CA GLY A 305 -8.71 -2.01 10.25
C GLY A 305 -10.21 -2.28 10.11
N TRP A 306 -11.01 -1.22 10.03
CA TRP A 306 -12.47 -1.32 9.96
C TRP A 306 -13.07 -0.21 9.09
N VAL A 307 -14.08 -0.57 8.32
CA VAL A 307 -14.89 0.38 7.56
C VAL A 307 -16.35 0.12 7.87
N ALA A 308 -17.14 1.18 8.10
CA ALA A 308 -18.57 1.08 8.28
C ALA A 308 -19.22 0.49 7.02
N ILE A 309 -19.77 -0.72 7.14
CA ILE A 309 -20.56 -1.35 6.09
C ILE A 309 -22.00 -0.89 6.31
N GLU A 310 -22.51 -0.11 5.39
CA GLU A 310 -23.87 0.44 5.54
C GLU A 310 -24.95 -0.56 5.10
N SER A 311 -25.96 -0.65 5.94
CA SER A 311 -27.29 -1.11 5.55
C SER A 311 -28.12 0.14 5.20
N GLY A 312 -28.25 0.49 3.90
CA GLY A 312 -29.06 1.63 3.45
C GLY A 312 -28.33 2.62 2.53
N ALA A 313 -28.98 3.74 2.21
CA ALA A 313 -28.61 4.66 1.12
C ALA A 313 -27.43 5.62 1.40
N LYS A 314 -26.74 5.52 2.53
CA LYS A 314 -25.64 6.44 2.90
C LYS A 314 -24.32 5.69 3.01
N ARG A 315 -23.37 6.00 2.16
CA ARG A 315 -22.10 5.30 2.01
C ARG A 315 -20.92 6.16 2.41
N VAL A 316 -19.93 5.55 3.07
CA VAL A 316 -18.58 6.11 3.09
C VAL A 316 -17.93 5.77 1.75
N ALA A 317 -17.74 6.77 0.89
CA ALA A 317 -16.95 6.62 -0.33
C ALA A 317 -15.47 6.72 0.04
N LEU A 318 -14.89 5.59 0.43
CA LEU A 318 -13.45 5.49 0.72
C LEU A 318 -12.72 5.16 -0.59
N THR A 319 -11.73 5.98 -0.93
CA THR A 319 -10.77 5.68 -1.99
C THR A 319 -9.43 5.34 -1.35
N ALA A 320 -8.95 4.11 -1.59
CA ALA A 320 -7.67 3.64 -1.10
C ALA A 320 -6.82 3.20 -2.29
N ALA A 321 -5.74 3.92 -2.60
CA ALA A 321 -4.90 3.64 -3.77
C ALA A 321 -3.42 3.89 -3.50
N GLY A 322 -2.55 3.09 -4.10
CA GLY A 322 -1.09 3.22 -3.98
C GLY A 322 -0.56 2.94 -2.58
N ASN A 323 -1.35 2.31 -1.70
CA ASN A 323 -0.92 1.93 -0.37
C ASN A 323 -0.15 0.61 -0.39
N ALA A 324 0.76 0.43 0.55
CA ALA A 324 1.55 -0.79 0.67
C ALA A 324 1.60 -1.28 2.12
N ASN A 325 1.43 -2.60 2.31
CA ASN A 325 1.58 -3.25 3.61
C ASN A 325 2.58 -4.41 3.50
N THR A 326 3.61 -4.39 4.34
CA THR A 326 4.55 -5.49 4.53
C THR A 326 4.52 -6.06 5.95
N GLY A 327 3.74 -5.44 6.84
CA GLY A 327 3.53 -5.90 8.20
C GLY A 327 2.60 -7.11 8.27
N VAL A 328 2.82 -7.98 9.25
CA VAL A 328 1.94 -9.13 9.50
C VAL A 328 0.64 -8.67 10.12
N VAL A 329 -0.50 -9.13 9.60
CA VAL A 329 -1.84 -8.89 10.15
C VAL A 329 -2.35 -10.18 10.81
N SER A 330 -2.75 -10.13 12.06
CA SER A 330 -3.14 -11.31 12.84
C SER A 330 -4.37 -11.08 13.75
N GLY A 331 -5.03 -12.17 14.14
CA GLY A 331 -6.15 -12.16 15.09
C GLY A 331 -7.49 -11.69 14.52
N ALA A 332 -7.60 -11.39 13.23
CA ALA A 332 -8.79 -10.85 12.62
C ALA A 332 -9.86 -11.91 12.31
N ASN A 333 -11.14 -11.58 12.57
CA ASN A 333 -12.29 -12.29 12.01
C ASN A 333 -12.61 -11.83 10.59
N ARG A 334 -12.38 -10.55 10.29
CA ARG A 334 -12.48 -9.95 8.95
C ARG A 334 -11.18 -9.24 8.60
N LEU A 335 -10.61 -9.59 7.44
CA LEU A 335 -9.45 -8.91 6.86
C LEU A 335 -9.94 -7.82 5.90
N VAL A 336 -9.64 -6.58 6.22
CA VAL A 336 -9.88 -5.42 5.35
C VAL A 336 -8.64 -5.16 4.52
N ILE A 337 -8.78 -5.14 3.21
CA ILE A 337 -7.68 -4.94 2.26
C ILE A 337 -7.91 -3.61 1.53
N ALA A 338 -7.08 -2.65 1.82
CA ALA A 338 -7.08 -1.31 1.23
C ALA A 338 -5.71 -0.97 0.60
N GLU A 339 -5.01 -1.99 0.15
CA GLU A 339 -3.69 -1.94 -0.47
C GLU A 339 -3.59 -2.86 -1.68
N ASP A 340 -2.57 -2.64 -2.51
CA ASP A 340 -2.21 -3.57 -3.58
C ASP A 340 -1.43 -4.74 -2.98
N VAL A 341 -1.98 -5.95 -3.09
CA VAL A 341 -1.41 -7.14 -2.46
C VAL A 341 -1.63 -8.41 -3.29
N THR A 342 -0.65 -9.31 -3.24
CA THR A 342 -0.80 -10.69 -3.70
C THR A 342 -0.83 -11.62 -2.49
N LEU A 343 -1.92 -12.38 -2.35
CA LEU A 343 -2.14 -13.37 -1.31
C LEU A 343 -1.98 -14.78 -1.86
N GLY A 344 -1.61 -15.76 -1.02
CA GLY A 344 -1.58 -17.15 -1.38
C GLY A 344 -0.21 -17.72 -1.69
N SER A 345 0.79 -17.41 -0.87
CA SER A 345 2.02 -18.19 -0.84
C SER A 345 1.74 -19.66 -0.52
N SER A 346 2.58 -20.58 -1.03
CA SER A 346 2.45 -22.02 -0.80
C SER A 346 2.32 -22.34 0.70
N GLY A 347 1.26 -23.07 1.09
CA GLY A 347 0.98 -23.42 2.48
C GLY A 347 0.00 -22.50 3.20
N GLN A 348 -0.57 -21.51 2.55
CA GLN A 348 -1.59 -20.65 3.11
C GLN A 348 -2.85 -21.47 3.45
N GLY A 349 -3.34 -21.33 4.69
CA GLY A 349 -4.59 -21.92 5.17
C GLY A 349 -5.85 -21.26 4.60
N SER A 350 -6.92 -21.25 5.40
CA SER A 350 -8.16 -20.55 5.03
C SER A 350 -8.09 -19.08 5.35
N TYR A 351 -8.60 -18.25 4.44
CA TYR A 351 -8.78 -16.81 4.68
C TYR A 351 -9.98 -16.56 5.60
N PRO A 352 -9.92 -15.52 6.45
CA PRO A 352 -11.09 -15.00 7.14
C PRO A 352 -12.08 -14.38 6.13
N TYR A 353 -13.15 -13.75 6.61
CA TYR A 353 -13.99 -12.89 5.77
C TYR A 353 -13.12 -11.82 5.10
N LEU A 354 -13.18 -11.70 3.76
CA LEU A 354 -12.41 -10.71 3.01
C LEU A 354 -13.29 -9.52 2.63
N TYR A 355 -12.81 -8.33 2.92
CA TYR A 355 -13.42 -7.08 2.50
C TYR A 355 -12.39 -6.24 1.75
N ILE A 356 -12.58 -6.08 0.43
CA ILE A 356 -11.64 -5.40 -0.46
C ILE A 356 -12.19 -4.02 -0.78
N GLU A 357 -11.45 -2.99 -0.43
CA GLU A 357 -11.84 -1.60 -0.62
C GLU A 357 -11.68 -1.15 -2.08
N ALA A 358 -12.43 -0.10 -2.43
CA ALA A 358 -12.32 0.54 -3.73
C ALA A 358 -10.90 1.13 -3.93
N GLY A 359 -10.32 0.88 -5.08
CA GLY A 359 -8.96 1.32 -5.43
C GLY A 359 -7.85 0.32 -5.08
N ALA A 360 -8.10 -0.69 -4.23
CA ALA A 360 -7.15 -1.77 -3.97
C ALA A 360 -7.10 -2.76 -5.14
N ASN A 361 -5.89 -3.26 -5.48
CA ASN A 361 -5.69 -4.32 -6.46
C ASN A 361 -5.20 -5.58 -5.75
N VAL A 362 -6.06 -6.59 -5.66
CA VAL A 362 -5.80 -7.82 -4.92
C VAL A 362 -5.70 -9.00 -5.87
N ILE A 363 -4.63 -9.78 -5.73
CA ILE A 363 -4.46 -11.04 -6.43
C ILE A 363 -4.44 -12.15 -5.38
N ILE A 364 -5.30 -13.17 -5.54
CA ILE A 364 -5.30 -14.37 -4.71
C ILE A 364 -4.94 -15.55 -5.62
N ASN A 365 -3.74 -16.12 -5.43
CA ASN A 365 -3.24 -17.23 -6.23
C ASN A 365 -3.14 -18.57 -5.49
N GLY A 366 -3.61 -18.64 -4.25
CA GLY A 366 -3.65 -19.87 -3.45
C GLY A 366 -4.46 -19.70 -2.17
N GLY A 367 -4.67 -20.81 -1.45
CA GLY A 367 -5.41 -20.84 -0.19
C GLY A 367 -6.92 -21.03 -0.35
N ASN A 368 -7.60 -21.30 0.78
CA ASN A 368 -9.03 -21.56 0.82
C ASN A 368 -9.83 -20.30 1.17
N ILE A 369 -10.71 -19.86 0.28
CA ILE A 369 -11.62 -18.74 0.51
C ILE A 369 -12.95 -19.29 1.03
N ALA A 370 -12.95 -19.82 2.25
CA ALA A 370 -14.08 -20.51 2.88
C ALA A 370 -15.08 -19.57 3.58
N LYS A 371 -14.79 -18.27 3.63
CA LYS A 371 -15.65 -17.23 4.20
C LYS A 371 -16.08 -16.26 3.10
N GLU A 372 -17.18 -15.54 3.34
CA GLU A 372 -17.71 -14.55 2.40
C GLU A 372 -16.65 -13.52 1.99
N THR A 373 -16.68 -13.14 0.72
CA THR A 373 -15.80 -12.10 0.16
C THR A 373 -16.67 -10.98 -0.44
N GLN A 374 -16.39 -9.74 -0.04
CA GLN A 374 -16.95 -8.54 -0.68
C GLN A 374 -15.85 -7.79 -1.40
N ASN A 375 -15.99 -7.65 -2.72
CA ASN A 375 -15.02 -6.94 -3.57
C ASN A 375 -15.59 -5.61 -4.06
N ARG A 376 -14.99 -4.50 -3.66
CA ARG A 376 -15.26 -3.15 -4.20
C ARG A 376 -14.11 -2.61 -5.04
N GLY A 377 -12.93 -3.22 -4.95
CA GLY A 377 -11.73 -2.89 -5.71
C GLY A 377 -11.58 -3.74 -6.97
N SER A 378 -10.35 -4.08 -7.28
CA SER A 378 -9.97 -5.01 -8.33
C SER A 378 -9.47 -6.31 -7.71
N LEU A 379 -10.17 -7.41 -7.92
CA LEU A 379 -9.84 -8.72 -7.40
C LEU A 379 -9.56 -9.70 -8.54
N THR A 380 -8.39 -10.33 -8.51
CA THR A 380 -8.06 -11.47 -9.37
C THR A 380 -7.89 -12.72 -8.53
N ILE A 381 -8.67 -13.77 -8.82
CA ILE A 381 -8.53 -15.08 -8.20
C ILE A 381 -8.02 -16.05 -9.26
N THR A 382 -6.87 -16.67 -9.01
CA THR A 382 -6.17 -17.52 -9.98
C THR A 382 -5.45 -18.69 -9.30
N GLY A 383 -4.86 -19.59 -10.08
CA GLY A 383 -4.04 -20.70 -9.59
C GLY A 383 -4.81 -21.67 -8.72
N ASP A 384 -4.22 -22.04 -7.59
CA ASP A 384 -4.76 -23.03 -6.65
C ASP A 384 -5.72 -22.44 -5.61
N ALA A 385 -6.11 -21.19 -5.76
CA ALA A 385 -7.11 -20.56 -4.88
C ALA A 385 -8.47 -21.25 -5.03
N LYS A 386 -9.12 -21.53 -3.89
CA LYS A 386 -10.38 -22.30 -3.83
C LYS A 386 -11.50 -21.49 -3.17
N PRO A 387 -12.22 -20.65 -3.94
CA PRO A 387 -13.41 -19.99 -3.44
C PRO A 387 -14.53 -21.02 -3.24
N SER A 388 -15.01 -21.13 -2.00
CA SER A 388 -16.11 -22.06 -1.64
C SER A 388 -17.28 -21.39 -0.92
N ALA A 389 -17.14 -20.10 -0.56
CA ALA A 389 -18.19 -19.31 0.07
C ALA A 389 -18.79 -18.26 -0.90
N ALA A 390 -19.74 -17.47 -0.42
CA ALA A 390 -20.36 -16.40 -1.20
C ALA A 390 -19.33 -15.33 -1.59
N LEU A 391 -19.40 -14.87 -2.85
CA LEU A 391 -18.60 -13.77 -3.38
C LEU A 391 -19.55 -12.70 -3.94
N THR A 392 -19.50 -11.51 -3.36
CA THR A 392 -20.26 -10.34 -3.80
C THR A 392 -19.32 -9.35 -4.50
N ASN A 393 -19.55 -9.10 -5.79
CA ASN A 393 -18.70 -8.20 -6.57
C ASN A 393 -19.41 -6.86 -6.83
N TYR A 394 -18.81 -5.78 -6.32
CA TYR A 394 -19.18 -4.38 -6.61
C TYR A 394 -18.15 -3.68 -7.50
N GLY A 395 -16.98 -4.26 -7.70
CA GLY A 395 -15.86 -3.69 -8.46
C GLY A 395 -15.49 -4.51 -9.69
N LYS A 396 -14.19 -4.69 -9.90
CA LYS A 396 -13.65 -5.54 -10.98
C LYS A 396 -13.26 -6.89 -10.42
N LEU A 397 -13.64 -7.96 -11.11
CA LEU A 397 -13.31 -9.33 -10.72
C LEU A 397 -12.81 -10.11 -11.92
N VAL A 398 -11.68 -10.77 -11.77
CA VAL A 398 -11.16 -11.74 -12.74
C VAL A 398 -11.07 -13.11 -12.06
N LEU A 399 -11.69 -14.13 -12.65
CA LEU A 399 -11.64 -15.51 -12.18
C LEU A 399 -10.89 -16.38 -13.19
N ASN A 400 -9.84 -17.04 -12.73
CA ASN A 400 -9.10 -18.07 -13.45
C ASN A 400 -8.68 -19.17 -12.46
N CYS A 401 -9.66 -19.80 -11.83
CA CYS A 401 -9.50 -20.79 -10.76
C CYS A 401 -10.67 -21.77 -10.77
N ASN A 402 -10.61 -22.80 -9.92
CA ASN A 402 -11.77 -23.68 -9.69
C ASN A 402 -12.62 -23.14 -8.55
N MET A 403 -13.94 -23.05 -8.73
CA MET A 403 -14.89 -22.59 -7.73
C MET A 403 -16.03 -23.59 -7.60
N GLU A 404 -16.15 -24.24 -6.43
CA GLU A 404 -17.22 -25.18 -6.13
C GLU A 404 -18.12 -24.65 -5.01
N ALA A 405 -19.43 -24.74 -5.21
CA ALA A 405 -20.47 -24.54 -4.20
C ALA A 405 -20.45 -23.15 -3.52
N GLY A 406 -20.42 -22.07 -4.27
CA GLY A 406 -20.57 -20.70 -3.76
C GLY A 406 -21.81 -20.02 -4.32
N LYS A 407 -22.25 -18.96 -3.64
CA LYS A 407 -23.21 -18.00 -4.11
C LYS A 407 -22.44 -16.83 -4.73
N PHE A 408 -22.70 -16.52 -5.99
CA PHE A 408 -22.05 -15.43 -6.67
C PHE A 408 -23.06 -14.30 -6.92
N VAL A 409 -22.82 -13.15 -6.33
CA VAL A 409 -23.70 -11.98 -6.44
C VAL A 409 -23.02 -10.94 -7.31
N LEU A 410 -23.61 -10.65 -8.45
CA LEU A 410 -23.22 -9.55 -9.34
C LEU A 410 -24.03 -8.31 -9.00
N VAL A 411 -23.37 -7.24 -8.65
CA VAL A 411 -23.99 -5.95 -8.33
C VAL A 411 -23.94 -5.05 -9.56
N GLN A 412 -24.94 -4.19 -9.71
CA GLN A 412 -25.03 -3.22 -10.80
C GLN A 412 -23.73 -2.43 -10.98
N ASN A 413 -23.28 -2.26 -12.22
CA ASN A 413 -22.04 -1.59 -12.62
C ASN A 413 -20.74 -2.29 -12.19
N SER A 414 -20.79 -3.53 -11.67
CA SER A 414 -19.58 -4.33 -11.48
C SER A 414 -19.13 -4.98 -12.78
N GLU A 415 -17.81 -5.22 -12.90
CA GLU A 415 -17.22 -5.93 -14.03
C GLU A 415 -16.72 -7.31 -13.56
N THR A 416 -17.08 -8.37 -14.27
CA THR A 416 -16.59 -9.73 -13.97
C THR A 416 -16.16 -10.42 -15.25
N LEU A 417 -14.92 -10.94 -15.24
CA LEU A 417 -14.32 -11.69 -16.35
C LEU A 417 -13.91 -13.07 -15.87
N ILE A 418 -14.45 -14.11 -16.51
CA ILE A 418 -14.06 -15.52 -16.29
C ILE A 418 -13.13 -15.93 -17.43
N LYS A 419 -11.87 -16.25 -17.09
CA LYS A 419 -10.81 -16.59 -18.07
C LYS A 419 -10.55 -18.09 -18.22
N GLY A 420 -10.95 -18.89 -17.25
CA GLY A 420 -10.73 -20.33 -17.23
C GLY A 420 -11.08 -20.93 -15.88
N GLY A 421 -10.96 -22.26 -15.78
CA GLY A 421 -11.27 -23.01 -14.55
C GLY A 421 -12.58 -23.80 -14.64
N THR A 422 -12.90 -24.50 -13.55
CA THR A 422 -14.15 -25.27 -13.41
C THR A 422 -15.04 -24.62 -12.35
N TYR A 423 -16.29 -24.37 -12.70
CA TYR A 423 -17.22 -23.62 -11.89
C TYR A 423 -18.50 -24.41 -11.61
N LYS A 424 -18.90 -24.42 -10.35
CA LYS A 424 -20.22 -24.86 -9.89
C LYS A 424 -20.73 -23.85 -8.90
N PHE A 425 -21.61 -22.94 -9.32
CA PHE A 425 -22.14 -21.88 -8.46
C PHE A 425 -23.57 -21.48 -8.82
N THR A 426 -24.23 -20.77 -7.92
CA THR A 426 -25.48 -20.08 -8.17
C THR A 426 -25.22 -18.61 -8.39
N ILE A 427 -25.65 -18.05 -9.53
CA ILE A 427 -25.63 -16.60 -9.78
C ILE A 427 -26.94 -15.99 -9.28
N GLU A 428 -26.84 -15.00 -8.41
CA GLU A 428 -27.96 -14.13 -8.11
C GLU A 428 -27.88 -12.86 -8.99
N GLU A 429 -28.90 -12.73 -9.80
CA GLU A 429 -29.03 -11.66 -10.77
C GLU A 429 -29.82 -10.52 -10.14
N ASN A 430 -29.13 -9.44 -9.76
CA ASN A 430 -29.80 -8.16 -9.64
C ASN A 430 -29.61 -7.32 -10.90
N GLU A 431 -28.51 -7.48 -11.68
CA GLU A 431 -28.32 -6.92 -13.02
C GLU A 431 -27.11 -7.56 -13.73
N ARG A 432 -27.28 -7.98 -14.97
CA ARG A 432 -26.34 -8.84 -15.74
C ARG A 432 -25.24 -8.10 -16.50
N ASN A 433 -25.11 -6.81 -16.41
CA ASN A 433 -24.41 -6.00 -17.41
C ASN A 433 -22.88 -6.08 -17.41
N GLY A 434 -22.26 -6.76 -16.46
CA GLY A 434 -20.80 -6.78 -16.33
C GLY A 434 -20.14 -8.15 -16.41
N LEU A 435 -20.89 -9.25 -16.59
CA LEU A 435 -20.32 -10.60 -16.71
C LEU A 435 -19.83 -10.87 -18.14
N LYS A 436 -18.58 -11.34 -18.27
CA LYS A 436 -17.99 -11.83 -19.52
C LYS A 436 -17.29 -13.14 -19.28
N ILE A 437 -17.42 -14.09 -20.23
CA ILE A 437 -16.82 -15.41 -20.16
C ILE A 437 -15.91 -15.60 -21.39
N GLU A 438 -14.62 -15.76 -21.16
CA GLU A 438 -13.63 -16.10 -22.20
C GLU A 438 -13.46 -17.61 -22.34
N ALA A 439 -13.35 -18.30 -21.22
CA ALA A 439 -13.15 -19.74 -21.17
C ALA A 439 -13.57 -20.32 -19.82
N GLY A 440 -13.78 -21.62 -19.74
CA GLY A 440 -14.07 -22.34 -18.51
C GLY A 440 -15.04 -23.49 -18.70
N THR A 441 -15.09 -24.36 -17.71
CA THR A 441 -16.07 -25.47 -17.64
C THR A 441 -17.08 -25.15 -16.54
N PHE A 442 -18.36 -25.15 -16.89
CA PHE A 442 -19.44 -24.76 -15.99
C PHE A 442 -20.36 -25.95 -15.74
N LYS A 443 -20.41 -26.41 -14.49
CA LYS A 443 -21.20 -27.57 -14.06
C LYS A 443 -22.41 -27.08 -13.28
N ASP A 444 -23.62 -27.45 -13.73
CA ASP A 444 -24.87 -27.19 -13.01
C ASP A 444 -25.03 -25.71 -12.58
N LEU A 445 -24.78 -24.78 -13.52
CA LEU A 445 -25.01 -23.36 -13.28
C LEU A 445 -26.49 -23.11 -12.97
N ARG A 446 -26.74 -22.43 -11.86
CA ARG A 446 -28.08 -22.12 -11.37
C ARG A 446 -28.26 -20.63 -11.15
N LYS A 447 -29.49 -20.15 -11.20
CA LYS A 447 -29.86 -18.76 -10.92
C LYS A 447 -30.92 -18.65 -9.84
N ASN A 448 -30.96 -17.47 -9.17
CA ASN A 448 -32.04 -17.05 -8.29
C ASN A 448 -32.50 -18.12 -7.26
N GLY A 449 -31.69 -18.37 -6.25
CA GLY A 449 -32.01 -19.34 -5.21
C GLY A 449 -31.85 -20.79 -5.58
N GLY A 450 -31.21 -21.10 -6.72
CA GLY A 450 -30.84 -22.47 -7.11
C GLY A 450 -31.92 -23.27 -7.83
N ASN A 451 -33.05 -22.67 -8.17
CA ASN A 451 -34.20 -23.39 -8.75
C ASN A 451 -34.18 -23.51 -10.28
N THR A 452 -33.38 -22.69 -10.96
CA THR A 452 -33.34 -22.67 -12.44
C THR A 452 -31.93 -22.92 -12.94
N VAL A 453 -31.76 -23.93 -13.80
CA VAL A 453 -30.49 -24.24 -14.48
C VAL A 453 -30.37 -23.37 -15.75
N TRP A 454 -29.17 -22.86 -16.04
CA TRP A 454 -28.92 -22.09 -17.26
C TRP A 454 -29.12 -22.91 -18.52
N GLY A 455 -29.72 -22.27 -19.53
CA GLY A 455 -29.80 -22.81 -20.89
C GLY A 455 -28.72 -22.24 -21.81
N GLU A 456 -28.61 -22.77 -23.02
CA GLU A 456 -27.63 -22.33 -24.03
C GLU A 456 -27.74 -20.85 -24.37
N ASN A 457 -28.94 -20.34 -24.57
CA ASN A 457 -29.18 -18.94 -24.86
C ASN A 457 -28.70 -18.02 -23.73
N GLU A 458 -28.67 -18.50 -22.51
CA GLU A 458 -28.26 -17.71 -21.34
C GLU A 458 -26.74 -17.60 -21.27
N ILE A 459 -26.01 -18.69 -21.45
CA ILE A 459 -24.54 -18.64 -21.41
C ILE A 459 -23.97 -17.85 -22.60
N ASN A 460 -24.59 -17.98 -23.77
CA ASN A 460 -24.19 -17.26 -24.99
C ASN A 460 -24.25 -15.75 -24.85
N ASN A 461 -25.16 -15.22 -24.01
CA ASN A 461 -25.27 -13.77 -23.74
C ASN A 461 -24.03 -13.19 -23.03
N TYR A 462 -23.22 -14.03 -22.41
CA TYR A 462 -22.05 -13.62 -21.61
C TYR A 462 -20.71 -13.94 -22.26
N LEU A 463 -20.70 -14.65 -23.42
CA LEU A 463 -19.47 -14.94 -24.11
C LEU A 463 -18.79 -13.65 -24.58
N VAL A 464 -17.47 -13.60 -24.45
CA VAL A 464 -16.70 -12.59 -25.17
C VAL A 464 -16.77 -12.88 -26.66
N ARG A 465 -16.47 -11.86 -27.48
CA ARG A 465 -16.40 -12.01 -28.91
C ARG A 465 -15.45 -13.14 -29.29
N ASP A 466 -15.87 -13.99 -30.26
CA ASP A 466 -15.14 -15.11 -30.82
C ASP A 466 -14.94 -16.30 -29.84
N ALA A 467 -15.52 -16.30 -28.64
CA ALA A 467 -15.57 -17.48 -27.79
C ALA A 467 -16.62 -18.50 -28.31
N GLU A 468 -16.31 -19.76 -28.19
CA GLU A 468 -17.18 -20.87 -28.57
C GLU A 468 -17.62 -21.66 -27.34
N VAL A 469 -18.87 -22.16 -27.34
CA VAL A 469 -19.40 -22.98 -26.25
C VAL A 469 -19.80 -24.34 -26.78
N SER A 470 -19.47 -25.38 -26.03
CA SER A 470 -19.99 -26.75 -26.24
C SER A 470 -20.76 -27.19 -25.00
N TYR A 471 -21.68 -28.11 -25.19
CA TYR A 471 -22.60 -28.61 -24.19
C TYR A 471 -22.57 -30.13 -24.12
N ASP A 472 -22.45 -30.68 -22.91
CA ASP A 472 -22.54 -32.12 -22.66
C ASP A 472 -23.62 -32.37 -21.60
N ASP A 473 -24.61 -33.21 -21.91
CA ASP A 473 -25.69 -33.66 -21.03
C ASP A 473 -25.72 -35.19 -20.85
N THR A 474 -24.64 -35.89 -21.20
CA THR A 474 -24.56 -37.35 -21.10
C THR A 474 -24.61 -37.87 -19.66
N GLY A 475 -24.58 -36.96 -18.67
CA GLY A 475 -24.73 -37.25 -17.22
C GLY A 475 -25.95 -36.57 -16.60
N ASN A 476 -26.14 -36.78 -15.29
CA ASN A 476 -27.20 -36.10 -14.52
C ASN A 476 -26.94 -34.61 -14.29
N ILE A 477 -25.82 -34.06 -14.76
CA ILE A 477 -25.37 -32.67 -14.57
C ILE A 477 -25.09 -32.07 -15.93
N LYS A 478 -25.68 -30.90 -16.22
CA LYS A 478 -25.37 -30.12 -17.42
C LYS A 478 -23.99 -29.49 -17.31
N VAL A 479 -23.15 -29.72 -18.31
CA VAL A 479 -21.78 -29.21 -18.39
C VAL A 479 -21.63 -28.35 -19.64
N TRP A 480 -21.25 -27.09 -19.43
CA TRP A 480 -20.91 -26.16 -20.50
C TRP A 480 -19.41 -25.97 -20.54
N THR A 481 -18.79 -26.08 -21.70
CA THR A 481 -17.38 -25.79 -21.90
C THR A 481 -17.23 -24.62 -22.86
N VAL A 482 -16.65 -23.52 -22.38
CA VAL A 482 -16.35 -22.32 -23.16
C VAL A 482 -14.86 -22.30 -23.47
N ILE A 483 -14.54 -22.10 -24.74
CA ILE A 483 -13.16 -22.00 -25.24
C ILE A 483 -12.98 -20.72 -26.08
N MET A 484 -11.77 -20.20 -26.08
CA MET A 484 -11.32 -19.21 -27.07
C MET A 484 -10.47 -19.93 -28.11
N PRO A 485 -10.99 -20.11 -29.36
CA PRO A 485 -10.27 -20.85 -30.38
C PRO A 485 -9.05 -20.09 -30.90
N VAL A 486 -8.11 -20.82 -31.48
CA VAL A 486 -6.98 -20.22 -32.20
C VAL A 486 -7.47 -19.64 -33.51
N SER A 487 -7.30 -18.37 -33.75
CA SER A 487 -7.64 -17.68 -35.00
C SER A 487 -6.47 -17.60 -35.98
N GLY A 488 -5.23 -17.72 -35.50
CA GLY A 488 -4.04 -17.67 -36.34
C GLY A 488 -2.76 -18.15 -35.66
N VAL A 489 -1.78 -18.51 -36.49
CA VAL A 489 -0.39 -18.80 -36.12
C VAL A 489 0.52 -17.99 -37.02
N ALA A 490 1.58 -17.40 -36.46
CA ALA A 490 2.61 -16.71 -37.22
C ALA A 490 4.00 -17.20 -36.77
N LEU A 491 4.96 -17.23 -37.69
CA LEU A 491 6.36 -17.49 -37.38
C LEU A 491 7.18 -16.21 -37.45
N ASP A 492 8.23 -16.12 -36.61
CA ASP A 492 9.22 -15.01 -36.62
C ASP A 492 10.03 -14.95 -37.94
N LYS A 493 10.07 -16.08 -38.71
CA LYS A 493 10.71 -16.19 -40.03
C LYS A 493 9.88 -17.03 -41.00
N THR A 494 9.75 -16.56 -42.23
CA THR A 494 9.13 -17.29 -43.35
C THR A 494 10.13 -18.05 -44.19
N SER A 495 11.42 -17.69 -44.09
CA SER A 495 12.53 -18.41 -44.76
C SER A 495 13.82 -18.29 -43.93
N ALA A 496 14.70 -19.28 -44.08
CA ALA A 496 16.02 -19.29 -43.45
C ALA A 496 17.02 -20.09 -44.31
N GLU A 497 18.30 -19.71 -44.23
CA GLU A 497 19.41 -20.48 -44.77
C GLU A 497 20.27 -21.01 -43.64
N LEU A 498 20.59 -22.32 -43.69
CA LEU A 498 21.45 -23.01 -42.73
C LEU A 498 22.56 -23.77 -43.44
N GLN A 499 23.70 -23.94 -42.79
CA GLN A 499 24.71 -24.93 -43.23
C GLN A 499 24.44 -26.27 -42.55
N VAL A 500 24.81 -27.35 -43.21
CA VAL A 500 24.73 -28.70 -42.62
C VAL A 500 25.38 -28.70 -41.22
N GLY A 501 24.68 -29.29 -40.26
CA GLY A 501 25.08 -29.38 -38.85
C GLY A 501 24.77 -28.12 -37.98
N LYS A 502 24.18 -27.06 -38.55
CA LYS A 502 23.75 -25.88 -37.80
C LYS A 502 22.28 -25.98 -37.39
N THR A 503 21.95 -25.23 -36.34
CA THR A 503 20.59 -25.13 -35.79
C THR A 503 20.04 -23.73 -35.91
N LEU A 504 18.71 -23.60 -35.89
CA LEU A 504 17.95 -22.35 -35.86
C LEU A 504 16.71 -22.57 -35.00
N THR A 505 16.42 -21.68 -34.09
CA THR A 505 15.14 -21.69 -33.38
C THR A 505 14.14 -20.80 -34.13
N LEU A 506 12.98 -21.37 -34.43
CA LEU A 506 11.80 -20.65 -34.92
C LEU A 506 10.85 -20.41 -33.77
N THR A 507 10.30 -19.20 -33.69
CA THR A 507 9.30 -18.84 -32.69
C THR A 507 7.93 -18.71 -33.31
N ALA A 508 6.97 -19.47 -32.79
CA ALA A 508 5.56 -19.39 -33.21
C ALA A 508 4.78 -18.46 -32.27
N THR A 509 4.00 -17.55 -32.84
CA THR A 509 3.04 -16.69 -32.11
C THR A 509 1.64 -17.17 -32.46
N VAL A 510 0.86 -17.55 -31.44
CA VAL A 510 -0.54 -17.98 -31.57
C VAL A 510 -1.46 -16.81 -31.27
N THR A 511 -2.46 -16.61 -32.10
CA THR A 511 -3.47 -15.55 -31.97
C THR A 511 -4.86 -16.17 -31.76
N PRO A 512 -5.72 -15.59 -30.86
CA PRO A 512 -5.46 -14.47 -29.97
C PRO A 512 -4.61 -14.88 -28.75
N ASP A 513 -4.07 -13.89 -28.04
CA ASP A 513 -3.21 -14.14 -26.85
C ASP A 513 -3.93 -14.89 -25.73
N ASN A 514 -5.25 -14.82 -25.67
CA ASN A 514 -6.12 -15.53 -24.73
C ASN A 514 -6.69 -16.84 -25.29
N ALA A 515 -6.15 -17.38 -26.39
CA ALA A 515 -6.58 -18.70 -26.90
C ALA A 515 -6.44 -19.76 -25.79
N THR A 516 -7.48 -20.62 -25.67
CA THR A 516 -7.58 -21.60 -24.59
C THR A 516 -6.50 -22.70 -24.71
N ASP A 517 -6.20 -23.11 -25.94
CA ASP A 517 -5.11 -24.04 -26.23
C ASP A 517 -4.11 -23.37 -27.19
N LYS A 518 -2.89 -23.16 -26.74
CA LYS A 518 -1.79 -22.58 -27.53
C LYS A 518 -0.71 -23.59 -27.88
N ALA A 519 -0.98 -24.88 -27.69
CA ALA A 519 -0.01 -25.90 -28.00
C ALA A 519 0.37 -25.85 -29.50
N VAL A 520 1.65 -25.77 -29.78
CA VAL A 520 2.19 -25.75 -31.15
C VAL A 520 2.80 -27.08 -31.46
N VAL A 521 2.31 -27.70 -32.55
CA VAL A 521 2.88 -28.92 -33.12
C VAL A 521 3.77 -28.54 -34.30
N TRP A 522 5.02 -29.00 -34.28
CA TRP A 522 6.01 -28.73 -35.30
C TRP A 522 6.21 -29.96 -36.21
N THR A 523 6.30 -29.74 -37.50
CA THR A 523 6.59 -30.77 -38.49
C THR A 523 7.56 -30.26 -39.55
N SER A 524 8.34 -31.19 -40.12
CA SER A 524 9.18 -30.92 -41.28
C SER A 524 8.65 -31.70 -42.51
N SER A 525 8.68 -31.07 -43.66
CA SER A 525 8.32 -31.75 -44.94
C SER A 525 9.39 -32.73 -45.38
N ASN A 526 10.61 -32.65 -44.85
CA ASN A 526 11.72 -33.55 -45.22
C ASN A 526 12.76 -33.64 -44.07
N ASP A 527 12.58 -34.65 -43.23
CA ASP A 527 13.44 -34.91 -42.06
C ASP A 527 14.87 -35.35 -42.44
N ALA A 528 15.10 -35.75 -43.69
CA ALA A 528 16.44 -36.04 -44.16
C ALA A 528 17.26 -34.76 -44.43
N VAL A 529 16.60 -33.65 -44.77
CA VAL A 529 17.21 -32.33 -45.01
C VAL A 529 17.29 -31.53 -43.70
N ALA A 530 16.17 -31.38 -42.99
CA ALA A 530 16.11 -30.67 -41.73
C ALA A 530 15.01 -31.25 -40.83
N THR A 531 15.32 -31.45 -39.55
CA THR A 531 14.34 -31.82 -38.51
C THR A 531 13.98 -30.65 -37.65
N VAL A 532 12.82 -30.68 -36.99
CA VAL A 532 12.40 -29.72 -35.99
C VAL A 532 11.97 -30.44 -34.71
N ASP A 533 12.31 -29.90 -33.53
CA ASP A 533 11.88 -30.44 -32.24
C ASP A 533 10.59 -29.75 -31.74
N ALA A 534 10.08 -30.19 -30.59
CA ALA A 534 8.87 -29.61 -29.94
C ALA A 534 9.05 -28.15 -29.51
N ASN A 535 10.27 -27.65 -29.40
CA ASN A 535 10.58 -26.28 -29.03
C ASN A 535 10.84 -25.36 -30.23
N GLY A 536 10.63 -25.88 -31.47
CA GLY A 536 10.87 -25.14 -32.69
C GLY A 536 12.35 -25.04 -33.10
N VAL A 537 13.22 -25.89 -32.53
CA VAL A 537 14.64 -25.92 -32.89
C VAL A 537 14.82 -26.77 -34.16
N VAL A 538 15.15 -26.12 -35.25
CA VAL A 538 15.43 -26.72 -36.54
C VAL A 538 16.89 -27.15 -36.60
N THR A 539 17.18 -28.39 -36.99
CA THR A 539 18.54 -28.93 -37.19
C THR A 539 18.74 -29.31 -38.66
N ALA A 540 19.73 -28.68 -39.28
CA ALA A 540 20.09 -28.93 -40.70
C ALA A 540 20.93 -30.22 -40.82
N LYS A 541 20.46 -31.24 -41.59
CA LYS A 541 21.10 -32.55 -41.73
C LYS A 541 21.82 -32.76 -43.06
N ALA A 542 21.17 -32.39 -44.16
CA ALA A 542 21.73 -32.57 -45.49
C ALA A 542 21.36 -31.41 -46.40
N GLU A 543 22.12 -31.19 -47.46
CA GLU A 543 21.83 -30.16 -48.46
C GLU A 543 20.48 -30.39 -49.13
N GLY A 544 19.71 -29.33 -49.29
CA GLY A 544 18.37 -29.34 -49.85
C GLY A 544 17.44 -28.29 -49.25
N THR A 545 16.15 -28.46 -49.46
CA THR A 545 15.12 -27.57 -48.91
C THR A 545 14.09 -28.39 -48.16
N ALA A 546 13.72 -27.91 -46.96
CA ALA A 546 12.62 -28.45 -46.17
C ALA A 546 11.68 -27.29 -45.72
N THR A 547 10.40 -27.55 -45.70
CA THR A 547 9.40 -26.64 -45.13
C THR A 547 9.10 -27.06 -43.69
N ILE A 548 9.38 -26.20 -42.75
CA ILE A 548 9.00 -26.36 -41.32
C ILE A 548 7.63 -25.73 -41.11
N THR A 549 6.71 -26.51 -40.55
CA THR A 549 5.32 -26.08 -40.31
C THR A 549 5.05 -26.07 -38.80
N ALA A 550 4.54 -24.95 -38.30
CA ALA A 550 3.95 -24.82 -36.97
C ALA A 550 2.42 -24.89 -37.10
N THR A 551 1.79 -25.73 -36.29
CA THR A 551 0.33 -25.93 -36.27
C THR A 551 -0.19 -25.71 -34.85
N ALA A 552 -1.20 -24.86 -34.69
CA ALA A 552 -1.95 -24.71 -33.43
C ALA A 552 -3.44 -24.50 -33.75
N GLY A 553 -4.35 -25.22 -33.04
CA GLY A 553 -5.80 -25.11 -33.26
C GLY A 553 -6.24 -25.25 -34.72
N GLY A 554 -5.56 -26.09 -35.50
CA GLY A 554 -5.84 -26.28 -36.94
C GLY A 554 -5.36 -25.14 -37.85
N LYS A 555 -4.74 -24.10 -37.34
CA LYS A 555 -4.08 -23.01 -38.10
C LYS A 555 -2.61 -23.33 -38.26
N THR A 556 -2.03 -22.93 -39.40
CA THR A 556 -0.65 -23.26 -39.77
C THR A 556 0.15 -22.01 -40.16
N ALA A 557 1.44 -22.03 -39.89
CA ALA A 557 2.43 -21.12 -40.45
C ALA A 557 3.68 -21.90 -40.87
N THR A 558 4.35 -21.47 -41.94
CA THR A 558 5.47 -22.20 -42.52
C THR A 558 6.73 -21.35 -42.63
N CYS A 559 7.88 -22.01 -42.50
CA CYS A 559 9.20 -21.45 -42.81
C CYS A 559 9.94 -22.37 -43.78
N THR A 560 10.39 -21.83 -44.91
CA THR A 560 11.23 -22.55 -45.86
C THR A 560 12.67 -22.52 -45.42
N VAL A 561 13.26 -23.65 -45.08
CA VAL A 561 14.65 -23.78 -44.67
C VAL A 561 15.47 -24.36 -45.81
N THR A 562 16.42 -23.60 -46.33
CA THR A 562 17.40 -24.02 -47.31
C THR A 562 18.70 -24.40 -46.64
N VAL A 563 19.07 -25.65 -46.75
CA VAL A 563 20.33 -26.16 -46.20
C VAL A 563 21.40 -26.20 -47.28
N LYS A 564 22.50 -25.51 -47.04
CA LYS A 564 23.67 -25.47 -47.92
C LYS A 564 24.79 -26.36 -47.39
N ALA A 565 25.59 -26.92 -48.29
CA ALA A 565 26.78 -27.67 -47.91
C ALA A 565 27.72 -26.80 -47.03
N ALA A 566 28.37 -27.45 -46.07
CA ALA A 566 29.44 -26.78 -45.34
C ALA A 566 30.59 -26.41 -46.29
N PRO A 567 31.20 -25.23 -46.18
CA PRO A 567 32.31 -24.86 -47.05
C PRO A 567 33.44 -25.89 -46.95
N ARG A 568 33.78 -26.50 -48.08
CA ARG A 568 34.94 -27.34 -48.18
C ARG A 568 36.16 -26.47 -48.34
N TYR A 569 37.00 -26.40 -47.34
CA TYR A 569 38.34 -25.82 -47.47
C TYR A 569 39.20 -26.80 -48.27
N TYR A 570 39.43 -26.53 -49.57
CA TYR A 570 40.45 -27.21 -50.33
C TYR A 570 41.82 -26.69 -49.84
N TYR A 571 42.56 -27.55 -49.18
CA TYR A 571 43.98 -27.32 -48.97
C TYR A 571 44.68 -27.58 -50.28
N ASN A 572 45.05 -26.57 -51.03
CA ASN A 572 45.82 -26.69 -52.26
C ASN A 572 47.28 -26.94 -51.85
N SER A 573 47.68 -28.22 -51.79
CA SER A 573 49.08 -28.63 -51.65
C SER A 573 49.71 -28.54 -53.06
N THR A 574 50.22 -27.36 -53.39
CA THR A 574 51.20 -27.21 -54.50
C THR A 574 52.54 -27.70 -54.03
N THR A 575 52.88 -28.96 -54.38
CA THR A 575 54.24 -29.48 -54.38
C THR A 575 55.04 -28.81 -55.48
N THR A 576 55.80 -27.81 -55.18
CA THR A 576 56.91 -27.39 -56.00
C THR A 576 58.16 -28.13 -55.51
N THR A 577 58.59 -29.11 -56.31
CA THR A 577 59.93 -29.66 -56.25
C THR A 577 60.92 -28.60 -56.68
N ASP A 578 61.75 -28.14 -55.78
CA ASP A 578 63.04 -27.52 -56.16
C ASP A 578 64.16 -28.07 -55.30
N THR A 579 65.05 -28.76 -55.93
CA THR A 579 66.30 -29.30 -55.43
C THR A 579 67.32 -28.18 -55.27
N LYS A 580 67.86 -27.97 -54.05
CA LYS A 580 69.31 -27.71 -53.84
C LYS A 580 69.67 -27.88 -52.38
N LYS A 581 70.73 -28.67 -52.30
CA LYS A 581 71.75 -28.94 -51.29
C LYS A 581 72.13 -27.76 -50.37
N ASP A 582 72.27 -27.91 -49.15
CA ASP A 582 73.38 -28.32 -48.36
C ASP A 582 73.56 -27.53 -47.04
N GLU A 583 73.99 -28.24 -46.08
CA GLU A 583 74.80 -27.92 -44.91
C GLU A 583 74.23 -27.13 -43.71
N GLY A 584 74.10 -27.91 -42.66
CA GLY A 584 74.89 -27.64 -41.45
C GLY A 584 74.15 -26.99 -40.25
N LYS A 585 74.00 -27.83 -39.23
CA LYS A 585 74.10 -27.56 -37.80
C LYS A 585 72.84 -27.33 -36.96
N THR A 586 72.73 -28.37 -36.10
CA THR A 586 72.34 -28.35 -34.66
C THR A 586 70.99 -27.85 -34.24
N SER A 587 70.26 -28.79 -33.72
CA SER A 587 69.13 -28.68 -32.75
C SER A 587 69.43 -27.73 -31.59
N PRO A 588 68.38 -27.15 -30.96
CA PRO A 588 67.67 -27.96 -29.98
C PRO A 588 66.16 -27.84 -30.01
N LYS A 589 65.55 -28.82 -29.38
CA LYS A 589 64.15 -29.06 -29.08
C LYS A 589 63.46 -27.89 -28.44
N THR A 590 62.29 -27.57 -28.88
CA THR A 590 61.20 -27.20 -28.00
C THR A 590 59.87 -27.60 -28.59
N PHE A 591 59.08 -28.29 -27.81
CA PHE A 591 57.69 -28.64 -28.02
C PHE A 591 56.86 -27.37 -28.17
N ASP A 592 56.05 -27.31 -29.18
CA ASP A 592 54.91 -26.44 -29.17
C ASP A 592 53.68 -27.18 -29.72
N ALA A 593 52.88 -27.65 -28.78
CA ALA A 593 51.57 -28.20 -29.02
C ALA A 593 50.55 -27.07 -28.89
N GLY A 594 50.33 -26.37 -29.99
CA GLY A 594 49.27 -25.37 -30.06
C GLY A 594 47.90 -26.03 -30.02
N ILE A 595 47.32 -26.14 -28.82
CA ILE A 595 45.91 -26.44 -28.61
C ILE A 595 45.18 -25.11 -28.63
N GLY A 596 44.51 -24.83 -29.73
CA GLY A 596 43.53 -23.74 -29.81
C GLY A 596 42.32 -24.07 -28.97
N ILE A 597 42.22 -23.45 -27.79
CA ILE A 597 41.00 -23.46 -26.96
C ILE A 597 40.00 -22.46 -27.57
N TYR A 598 38.99 -22.97 -28.21
CA TYR A 598 37.82 -22.16 -28.51
C TYR A 598 37.00 -21.98 -27.22
N ALA A 599 36.97 -20.74 -26.70
CA ALA A 599 36.13 -20.38 -25.60
C ALA A 599 34.64 -20.44 -26.04
N LEU A 600 33.94 -21.40 -25.47
CA LEU A 600 32.47 -21.48 -25.55
C LEU A 600 31.91 -20.46 -24.56
N THR A 601 31.44 -19.32 -25.03
CA THR A 601 30.64 -18.40 -24.22
C THR A 601 29.24 -18.94 -24.11
N ALA A 602 28.97 -19.71 -23.05
CA ALA A 602 27.62 -20.00 -22.61
C ALA A 602 27.06 -18.78 -21.89
N VAL A 603 26.06 -18.16 -22.45
CA VAL A 603 25.24 -17.16 -21.77
C VAL A 603 24.33 -17.87 -20.80
N LEU A 604 24.71 -17.91 -19.54
CA LEU A 604 23.84 -18.29 -18.42
C LEU A 604 23.04 -17.05 -18.01
N SER A 605 21.73 -17.09 -18.24
CA SER A 605 20.79 -16.19 -17.60
C SER A 605 20.73 -16.54 -16.10
N VAL A 606 21.32 -15.69 -15.28
CA VAL A 606 21.27 -15.84 -13.82
C VAL A 606 19.98 -15.18 -13.31
N THR A 607 19.02 -16.01 -12.93
CA THR A 607 18.01 -15.60 -11.96
C THR A 607 18.67 -15.53 -10.59
N GLY A 608 18.59 -14.35 -9.97
CA GLY A 608 19.30 -14.04 -8.75
C GLY A 608 18.89 -14.90 -7.55
N MET A 609 19.92 -15.48 -6.90
CA MET A 609 19.87 -15.83 -5.48
C MET A 609 21.05 -15.18 -4.80
N ALA A 610 20.75 -14.23 -3.94
CA ALA A 610 21.71 -13.62 -3.05
C ALA A 610 22.10 -14.63 -1.95
N TRP A 611 23.37 -15.02 -1.91
CA TRP A 611 23.97 -15.70 -0.76
C TRP A 611 24.64 -14.67 0.15
N THR A 612 24.12 -14.51 1.35
CA THR A 612 24.79 -13.76 2.41
C THR A 612 25.85 -14.65 3.06
N ALA A 613 27.09 -14.30 2.83
CA ALA A 613 28.22 -14.89 3.56
C ALA A 613 28.32 -14.25 4.96
N LYS A 614 28.16 -15.06 5.99
CA LYS A 614 28.35 -14.69 7.40
C LYS A 614 29.84 -14.74 7.73
N LYS A 615 30.49 -13.57 7.86
CA LYS A 615 31.83 -13.46 8.40
C LYS A 615 31.77 -13.56 9.93
N ARG A 616 32.38 -14.62 10.49
CA ARG A 616 32.73 -14.70 11.91
C ARG A 616 34.12 -14.03 12.06
N GLU A 617 34.20 -13.09 12.95
CA GLU A 617 35.47 -12.72 13.59
C GLU A 617 35.26 -12.68 15.11
N ASN A 618 36.30 -13.13 15.79
CA ASN A 618 36.49 -13.34 17.21
C ASN A 618 36.02 -12.23 18.15
#